data_8210808f84f476e0fad4faea5f1ecbc7
#
_entry.id   8210808f84f476e0fad4faea5f1ecbc7
#
_cell.length_a   1.000
_cell.length_b   1.000
_cell.length_c   1.000
_cell.angle_alpha   90.00
_cell.angle_beta   90.00
_cell.angle_gamma   90.00
#
_symmetry.space_group_name_H-M   'P 1'
#
loop_
_entity.id
_entity.type
_entity.pdbx_description
1 polymer ?
#
loop_
_entity_poly.entity_id
_entity_poly.type
_entity_poly.pdbx_seq_one_letter_code
_entity_poly.pdbx_strand_id
1 'polypeptide(L)'
;MYRLLFRKCRGLEVFEAFVTMCILAAAVPDAPPSEMCRAALLPGFAAETKAGCEHALHSVIRKPDDWTEKPPFCAPRPKSALSFSEAAPGVFLHRGRVAEPDAENGGDVSNFGFVVGSRSIAVIDSGGARKLGEEIYLAIRERSRLPISHLVLTHMHPDHVFGAEPLREAGAAVLGQANLPRALSDRAEDYRASYARRIGEAAFLGSRIVAPDRTIAQQEAIDLGGRVLELRAWPTAHTSTDLTVFDRTSGILFAGDLLFDRHAPALDGSLRGWLAVLSEMKDLGAPKVVPGHGGPLLDWPQAAAPLERYLRILESDTKKALDDGLALGEANEVIGQSESGRWRLFDLLNPQNATAAYTEMEWDP
;
A
#
# COMPACT_ATOMS: atom_id res chain seq x y z
N MET A 1 -33.61 37.55 23.48
CA MET A 1 -34.01 36.21 22.99
C MET A 1 -33.66 36.14 21.49
N TYR A 2 -32.39 35.92 21.16
CA TYR A 2 -31.91 35.87 19.77
C TYR A 2 -31.88 34.40 19.33
N ARG A 3 -32.76 34.00 18.42
CA ARG A 3 -32.73 32.70 17.75
C ARG A 3 -31.64 32.75 16.66
N LEU A 4 -30.49 32.14 16.92
CA LEU A 4 -29.50 31.82 15.91
C LEU A 4 -30.07 30.75 14.95
N LEU A 5 -30.46 31.20 13.76
CA LEU A 5 -30.81 30.34 12.63
C LEU A 5 -29.49 29.67 12.12
N PHE A 6 -29.24 28.44 12.54
CA PHE A 6 -28.28 27.57 11.86
C PHE A 6 -28.82 27.28 10.46
N ARG A 7 -28.42 28.08 9.48
CA ARG A 7 -28.48 27.65 8.08
C ARG A 7 -27.56 26.43 7.96
N LYS A 8 -28.14 25.23 7.76
CA LYS A 8 -27.40 24.10 7.22
C LYS A 8 -26.78 24.57 5.91
N CYS A 9 -25.49 24.81 5.87
CA CYS A 9 -24.75 24.86 4.61
C CYS A 9 -24.99 23.50 3.94
N ARG A 10 -25.83 23.47 2.91
CA ARG A 10 -25.84 22.35 1.96
C ARG A 10 -24.40 22.29 1.43
N GLY A 11 -23.68 21.20 1.70
CA GLY A 11 -22.36 20.99 1.12
C GLY A 11 -22.50 21.17 -0.38
N LEU A 12 -21.65 22.03 -0.96
CA LEU A 12 -21.59 22.21 -2.40
C LEU A 12 -21.33 20.83 -3.01
N GLU A 13 -22.24 20.42 -3.92
CA GLU A 13 -22.08 19.19 -4.68
C GLU A 13 -20.82 19.34 -5.53
N VAL A 14 -19.91 18.38 -5.49
CA VAL A 14 -18.69 18.38 -6.30
C VAL A 14 -18.80 17.25 -7.31
N PHE A 15 -18.43 17.53 -8.55
CA PHE A 15 -18.43 16.58 -9.66
C PHE A 15 -16.99 16.10 -9.90
N GLU A 16 -16.85 14.80 -10.18
CA GLU A 16 -15.62 14.15 -10.57
C GLU A 16 -15.73 13.59 -11.98
N ALA A 17 -14.61 13.46 -12.66
CA ALA A 17 -14.54 12.78 -13.93
C ALA A 17 -14.38 11.26 -13.76
N PHE A 18 -14.96 10.52 -14.69
CA PHE A 18 -14.91 9.06 -14.73
C PHE A 18 -14.62 8.61 -16.16
N VAL A 19 -13.94 7.47 -16.27
CA VAL A 19 -13.72 6.73 -17.51
C VAL A 19 -14.34 5.34 -17.37
N THR A 20 -14.95 4.83 -18.45
CA THR A 20 -15.39 3.45 -18.48
C THR A 20 -14.21 2.57 -18.87
N MET A 21 -13.76 1.72 -17.97
CA MET A 21 -12.75 0.69 -18.22
C MET A 21 -13.43 -0.65 -18.44
N CYS A 22 -13.01 -1.41 -19.47
CA CYS A 22 -13.57 -2.71 -19.80
C CYS A 22 -12.48 -3.74 -20.05
N ILE A 23 -12.77 -5.00 -19.74
CA ILE A 23 -12.01 -6.16 -20.16
C ILE A 23 -12.94 -7.17 -20.83
N LEU A 24 -12.42 -7.91 -21.78
CA LEU A 24 -13.11 -9.08 -22.31
C LEU A 24 -12.99 -10.20 -21.27
N ALA A 25 -14.13 -10.71 -20.81
CA ALA A 25 -14.11 -11.90 -19.95
C ALA A 25 -13.49 -13.07 -20.70
N ALA A 26 -12.76 -13.94 -19.97
CA ALA A 26 -12.18 -15.13 -20.54
C ALA A 26 -13.27 -15.92 -21.31
N ALA A 27 -12.95 -16.36 -22.52
CA ALA A 27 -13.88 -17.10 -23.36
C ALA A 27 -14.33 -18.37 -22.63
N VAL A 28 -15.62 -18.45 -22.34
CA VAL A 28 -16.25 -19.70 -21.93
C VAL A 28 -16.62 -20.45 -23.20
N PRO A 29 -16.28 -21.76 -23.35
CA PRO A 29 -16.70 -22.52 -24.52
C PRO A 29 -18.20 -22.36 -24.75
N ASP A 30 -18.60 -22.08 -25.99
CA ASP A 30 -20.00 -21.93 -26.44
C ASP A 30 -20.76 -20.68 -25.92
N ALA A 31 -20.10 -19.73 -25.23
CA ALA A 31 -20.71 -18.47 -24.85
C ALA A 31 -20.12 -17.30 -25.68
N PRO A 32 -20.91 -16.29 -26.06
CA PRO A 32 -20.37 -15.09 -26.70
C PRO A 32 -19.41 -14.39 -25.70
N PRO A 33 -18.34 -13.73 -26.20
CA PRO A 33 -17.44 -12.96 -25.34
C PRO A 33 -18.27 -11.92 -24.57
N SER A 34 -18.18 -11.95 -23.25
CA SER A 34 -18.81 -10.97 -22.37
C SER A 34 -17.79 -9.90 -21.99
N GLU A 35 -18.21 -8.64 -22.05
CA GLU A 35 -17.41 -7.50 -21.63
C GLU A 35 -17.77 -7.15 -20.18
N MET A 36 -16.76 -7.09 -19.30
CA MET A 36 -16.93 -6.57 -17.95
C MET A 36 -16.39 -5.16 -17.87
N CYS A 37 -17.27 -4.21 -17.52
CA CYS A 37 -16.92 -2.80 -17.46
C CYS A 37 -17.18 -2.21 -16.06
N ARG A 38 -16.36 -1.26 -15.66
CA ARG A 38 -16.65 -0.38 -14.52
C ARG A 38 -16.37 1.08 -14.85
N ALA A 39 -17.05 1.98 -14.17
CA ALA A 39 -16.64 3.37 -14.09
C ALA A 39 -15.44 3.47 -13.15
N ALA A 40 -14.32 3.98 -13.65
CA ALA A 40 -13.13 4.27 -12.88
C ALA A 40 -13.01 5.77 -12.68
N LEU A 41 -12.67 6.20 -11.47
CA LEU A 41 -12.43 7.60 -11.16
C LEU A 41 -11.20 8.10 -11.93
N LEU A 42 -11.30 9.31 -12.49
CA LEU A 42 -10.20 10.04 -13.11
C LEU A 42 -9.95 11.33 -12.32
N PRO A 43 -9.06 11.33 -11.32
CA PRO A 43 -8.74 12.50 -10.52
C PRO A 43 -8.16 13.66 -11.34
N GLY A 44 -8.26 14.89 -10.79
CA GLY A 44 -7.68 16.08 -11.41
C GLY A 44 -8.68 16.98 -12.13
N PHE A 45 -9.93 16.54 -12.31
CA PHE A 45 -10.98 17.28 -13.04
C PHE A 45 -12.16 17.71 -12.16
N ALA A 46 -11.99 17.66 -10.83
CA ALA A 46 -13.04 17.99 -9.88
C ALA A 46 -13.52 19.45 -10.05
N ALA A 47 -14.85 19.66 -10.05
CA ALA A 47 -15.45 20.99 -10.13
C ALA A 47 -16.75 21.07 -9.32
N GLU A 48 -17.17 22.30 -8.97
CA GLU A 48 -18.43 22.56 -8.24
C GLU A 48 -19.67 22.41 -9.12
N THR A 49 -19.51 22.25 -10.43
CA THR A 49 -20.60 22.02 -11.40
C THR A 49 -20.20 20.93 -12.39
N LYS A 50 -21.20 20.22 -12.90
CA LYS A 50 -20.99 19.23 -13.97
C LYS A 50 -20.35 19.86 -15.21
N ALA A 51 -20.84 21.03 -15.63
CA ALA A 51 -20.29 21.75 -16.79
C ALA A 51 -18.83 22.18 -16.57
N GLY A 52 -18.45 22.58 -15.35
CA GLY A 52 -17.06 22.91 -15.00
C GLY A 52 -16.13 21.70 -15.09
N CYS A 53 -16.59 20.54 -14.59
CA CYS A 53 -15.85 19.27 -14.72
C CYS A 53 -15.71 18.86 -16.19
N GLU A 54 -16.79 18.90 -16.99
CA GLU A 54 -16.77 18.58 -18.41
C GLU A 54 -15.84 19.52 -19.19
N HIS A 55 -15.84 20.82 -18.87
CA HIS A 55 -14.93 21.78 -19.49
C HIS A 55 -13.48 21.46 -19.18
N ALA A 56 -13.15 21.19 -17.91
CA ALA A 56 -11.79 20.79 -17.50
C ALA A 56 -11.35 19.52 -18.21
N LEU A 57 -12.23 18.51 -18.28
CA LEU A 57 -11.98 17.23 -18.91
C LEU A 57 -11.67 17.40 -20.42
N HIS A 58 -12.48 18.14 -21.15
CA HIS A 58 -12.32 18.34 -22.60
C HIS A 58 -11.09 19.21 -22.95
N SER A 59 -10.59 20.04 -22.03
CA SER A 59 -9.44 20.90 -22.29
C SER A 59 -8.11 20.12 -22.31
N VAL A 60 -8.05 18.95 -21.68
CA VAL A 60 -6.82 18.16 -21.50
C VAL A 60 -6.84 16.88 -22.35
N ILE A 61 -7.99 16.24 -22.46
CA ILE A 61 -8.11 14.98 -23.17
C ILE A 61 -8.33 15.24 -24.67
N ARG A 62 -7.23 15.33 -25.40
CA ARG A 62 -7.24 14.97 -26.83
C ARG A 62 -7.38 13.44 -26.84
N LYS A 63 -8.44 12.93 -27.53
CA LYS A 63 -8.72 11.49 -27.67
C LYS A 63 -7.41 10.68 -27.61
N PRO A 64 -7.12 9.93 -26.58
CA PRO A 64 -6.05 8.91 -26.65
C PRO A 64 -6.58 7.78 -27.51
N ASP A 65 -5.77 7.27 -28.41
CA ASP A 65 -6.12 6.17 -29.32
C ASP A 65 -6.44 4.85 -28.59
N ASP A 66 -6.12 4.77 -27.30
CA ASP A 66 -6.24 3.56 -26.47
C ASP A 66 -7.45 3.54 -25.51
N TRP A 67 -8.35 4.54 -25.57
CA TRP A 67 -9.48 4.61 -24.65
C TRP A 67 -10.75 4.08 -25.32
N THR A 68 -11.46 3.24 -24.53
CA THR A 68 -12.72 2.59 -24.87
C THR A 68 -13.67 3.48 -25.68
N GLU A 69 -14.55 2.87 -26.46
CA GLU A 69 -15.57 3.51 -27.30
C GLU A 69 -16.51 4.51 -26.59
N LYS A 70 -16.47 4.51 -25.22
CA LYS A 70 -17.31 5.39 -24.39
C LYS A 70 -16.51 6.61 -23.93
N PRO A 71 -16.97 7.85 -24.24
CA PRO A 71 -16.29 9.05 -23.80
C PRO A 71 -16.28 9.16 -22.25
N PRO A 72 -15.24 9.76 -21.65
CA PRO A 72 -15.25 10.11 -20.26
C PRO A 72 -16.44 11.01 -19.90
N PHE A 73 -16.91 10.92 -18.66
CA PHE A 73 -18.08 11.66 -18.20
C PHE A 73 -17.89 12.21 -16.79
N CYS A 74 -18.68 13.22 -16.44
CA CYS A 74 -18.69 13.80 -15.10
C CYS A 74 -19.94 13.41 -14.33
N ALA A 75 -19.76 13.00 -13.06
CA ALA A 75 -20.83 12.63 -12.14
C ALA A 75 -20.57 13.21 -10.74
N PRO A 76 -21.59 13.30 -9.86
CA PRO A 76 -21.38 13.69 -8.47
C PRO A 76 -20.34 12.81 -7.80
N ARG A 77 -19.47 13.43 -6.96
CA ARG A 77 -18.44 12.72 -6.20
C ARG A 77 -19.10 11.69 -5.28
N PRO A 78 -18.77 10.40 -5.40
CA PRO A 78 -19.23 9.40 -4.45
C PRO A 78 -18.51 9.55 -3.11
N LYS A 79 -19.05 8.93 -2.07
CA LYS A 79 -18.33 8.74 -0.81
C LYS A 79 -17.35 7.57 -0.95
N SER A 80 -16.25 7.63 -0.20
CA SER A 80 -15.35 6.49 -0.09
C SER A 80 -16.05 5.32 0.62
N ALA A 81 -15.82 4.13 0.12
CA ALA A 81 -16.24 2.89 0.76
C ALA A 81 -15.25 2.45 1.86
N LEU A 82 -14.02 2.99 1.89
CA LEU A 82 -13.03 2.68 2.90
C LEU A 82 -13.24 3.49 4.18
N SER A 83 -12.95 2.84 5.31
CA SER A 83 -12.98 3.47 6.62
C SER A 83 -11.59 3.96 7.00
N PHE A 84 -11.48 5.24 7.36
CA PHE A 84 -10.26 5.83 7.92
C PHE A 84 -10.53 6.33 9.32
N SER A 85 -9.65 5.97 10.27
CA SER A 85 -9.63 6.50 11.63
C SER A 85 -8.57 7.60 11.75
N GLU A 86 -8.89 8.68 12.45
CA GLU A 86 -7.89 9.70 12.79
C GLU A 86 -7.07 9.22 13.99
N ALA A 87 -5.80 8.88 13.76
CA ALA A 87 -4.87 8.35 14.76
C ALA A 87 -4.20 9.45 15.60
N ALA A 88 -4.02 10.62 14.98
CA ALA A 88 -3.55 11.86 15.58
C ALA A 88 -4.05 13.03 14.72
N PRO A 89 -4.03 14.28 15.20
CA PRO A 89 -4.50 15.42 14.41
C PRO A 89 -3.89 15.44 13.00
N GLY A 90 -4.74 15.24 11.98
CA GLY A 90 -4.36 15.20 10.58
C GLY A 90 -3.64 13.93 10.11
N VAL A 91 -3.58 12.87 10.91
CA VAL A 91 -3.08 11.53 10.50
C VAL A 91 -4.25 10.56 10.43
N PHE A 92 -4.51 10.04 9.25
CA PHE A 92 -5.63 9.13 8.99
C PHE A 92 -5.11 7.78 8.52
N LEU A 93 -5.58 6.71 9.16
CA LEU A 93 -5.15 5.34 8.90
C LEU A 93 -6.32 4.49 8.45
N HIS A 94 -6.10 3.69 7.42
CA HIS A 94 -6.92 2.56 7.04
C HIS A 94 -6.24 1.27 7.51
N ARG A 95 -7.06 0.31 7.93
CA ARG A 95 -6.62 -1.02 8.32
C ARG A 95 -7.12 -2.04 7.31
N GLY A 96 -6.17 -2.68 6.62
CA GLY A 96 -6.44 -3.81 5.75
C GLY A 96 -6.88 -5.07 6.51
N ARG A 97 -7.45 -6.02 5.80
CA ARG A 97 -7.83 -7.32 6.35
C ARG A 97 -6.59 -8.18 6.58
N VAL A 98 -6.53 -8.85 7.72
CA VAL A 98 -5.48 -9.86 7.97
C VAL A 98 -5.90 -11.16 7.26
N ALA A 99 -5.67 -11.20 5.97
CA ALA A 99 -6.06 -12.27 5.04
C ALA A 99 -5.19 -12.23 3.78
N GLU A 100 -5.20 -13.32 3.00
CA GLU A 100 -4.68 -13.29 1.64
C GLU A 100 -5.54 -12.40 0.74
N PRO A 101 -4.95 -11.75 -0.30
CA PRO A 101 -5.73 -11.09 -1.32
C PRO A 101 -6.65 -12.07 -2.03
N ASP A 102 -7.94 -11.74 -2.11
CA ASP A 102 -8.97 -12.53 -2.78
C ASP A 102 -10.04 -11.64 -3.44
N ALA A 103 -10.98 -12.26 -4.14
CA ALA A 103 -12.05 -11.55 -4.84
C ALA A 103 -13.03 -10.85 -3.89
N GLU A 104 -13.15 -11.29 -2.62
CA GLU A 104 -14.04 -10.68 -1.64
C GLU A 104 -13.45 -9.41 -1.06
N ASN A 105 -12.14 -9.42 -0.73
CA ASN A 105 -11.46 -8.24 -0.21
C ASN A 105 -10.91 -7.32 -1.31
N GLY A 106 -10.82 -7.80 -2.56
CA GLY A 106 -10.36 -7.00 -3.69
C GLY A 106 -8.93 -6.45 -3.53
N GLY A 107 -8.10 -7.12 -2.72
CA GLY A 107 -6.73 -6.71 -2.42
C GLY A 107 -6.61 -5.72 -1.26
N ASP A 108 -7.66 -5.50 -0.46
CA ASP A 108 -7.64 -4.67 0.75
C ASP A 108 -7.09 -5.47 1.94
N VAL A 109 -5.78 -5.72 1.94
CA VAL A 109 -5.09 -6.55 2.93
C VAL A 109 -3.95 -5.83 3.65
N SER A 110 -3.43 -4.72 3.12
CA SER A 110 -2.38 -3.90 3.74
C SER A 110 -2.93 -2.65 4.44
N ASN A 111 -2.17 -2.12 5.40
CA ASN A 111 -2.46 -0.84 6.01
C ASN A 111 -1.87 0.29 5.14
N PHE A 112 -2.61 1.36 5.03
CA PHE A 112 -2.15 2.59 4.38
C PHE A 112 -2.76 3.81 5.08
N GLY A 113 -2.22 4.99 4.79
CA GLY A 113 -2.71 6.18 5.44
C GLY A 113 -2.36 7.47 4.71
N PHE A 114 -2.81 8.59 5.25
CA PHE A 114 -2.42 9.89 4.76
C PHE A 114 -2.22 10.90 5.89
N VAL A 115 -1.32 11.85 5.64
CA VAL A 115 -0.96 12.91 6.58
C VAL A 115 -1.30 14.26 5.95
N VAL A 116 -2.11 15.04 6.67
CA VAL A 116 -2.56 16.38 6.25
C VAL A 116 -1.68 17.44 6.91
N GLY A 117 -0.99 18.22 6.10
CA GLY A 117 -0.29 19.43 6.52
C GLY A 117 -1.13 20.69 6.33
N SER A 118 -0.52 21.85 6.40
CA SER A 118 -1.22 23.11 6.15
C SER A 118 -1.27 23.51 4.66
N ARG A 119 -0.40 22.95 3.82
CA ARG A 119 -0.30 23.27 2.38
C ARG A 119 -0.64 22.08 1.49
N SER A 120 -0.37 20.87 1.93
CA SER A 120 -0.56 19.66 1.11
C SER A 120 -0.72 18.42 1.95
N ILE A 121 -0.95 17.30 1.26
CA ILE A 121 -1.19 15.97 1.84
C ILE A 121 -0.17 15.00 1.24
N ALA A 122 0.38 14.12 2.10
CA ALA A 122 1.13 12.95 1.70
C ALA A 122 0.31 11.69 1.99
N VAL A 123 0.33 10.75 1.04
CA VAL A 123 -0.23 9.40 1.18
C VAL A 123 0.92 8.41 1.38
N ILE A 124 0.75 7.44 2.25
CA ILE A 124 1.70 6.36 2.50
C ILE A 124 1.03 5.06 2.12
N ASP A 125 1.57 4.40 1.10
CA ASP A 125 1.04 3.23 0.39
C ASP A 125 -0.32 3.46 -0.28
N SER A 126 -0.74 2.53 -1.13
CA SER A 126 -1.87 2.75 -2.04
C SER A 126 -2.87 1.60 -2.14
N GLY A 127 -2.61 0.49 -1.44
CA GLY A 127 -3.42 -0.72 -1.55
C GLY A 127 -3.15 -1.53 -2.83
N GLY A 128 -3.80 -2.68 -2.92
CA GLY A 128 -3.53 -3.72 -3.92
C GLY A 128 -4.26 -3.59 -5.25
N ALA A 129 -5.03 -2.52 -5.47
CA ALA A 129 -5.73 -2.31 -6.73
C ALA A 129 -6.00 -0.83 -7.01
N ARG A 130 -6.16 -0.45 -8.29
CA ARG A 130 -6.57 0.90 -8.70
C ARG A 130 -7.79 1.38 -7.91
N LYS A 131 -8.78 0.50 -7.71
CA LYS A 131 -9.99 0.82 -6.97
C LYS A 131 -9.69 1.32 -5.55
N LEU A 132 -8.72 0.73 -4.85
CA LEU A 132 -8.32 1.18 -3.52
C LEU A 132 -7.70 2.59 -3.56
N GLY A 133 -6.86 2.88 -4.56
CA GLY A 133 -6.34 4.23 -4.77
C GLY A 133 -7.43 5.27 -5.06
N GLU A 134 -8.46 4.91 -5.82
CA GLU A 134 -9.66 5.73 -6.04
C GLU A 134 -10.39 6.02 -4.71
N GLU A 135 -10.56 4.99 -3.87
CA GLU A 135 -11.19 5.11 -2.55
C GLU A 135 -10.35 5.96 -1.58
N ILE A 136 -9.02 5.83 -1.60
CA ILE A 136 -8.11 6.69 -0.82
C ILE A 136 -8.30 8.16 -1.25
N TYR A 137 -8.31 8.44 -2.56
CA TYR A 137 -8.56 9.79 -3.07
C TYR A 137 -9.89 10.34 -2.55
N LEU A 138 -10.97 9.57 -2.66
CA LEU A 138 -12.30 9.96 -2.18
C LEU A 138 -12.31 10.24 -0.67
N ALA A 139 -11.70 9.37 0.13
CA ALA A 139 -11.58 9.54 1.58
C ALA A 139 -10.82 10.83 1.95
N ILE A 140 -9.77 11.17 1.21
CA ILE A 140 -9.05 12.43 1.37
C ILE A 140 -9.95 13.61 1.03
N ARG A 141 -10.69 13.54 -0.07
CA ARG A 141 -11.57 14.63 -0.52
C ARG A 141 -12.80 14.85 0.35
N GLU A 142 -13.20 13.86 1.15
CA GLU A 142 -14.21 14.05 2.21
C GLU A 142 -13.69 14.92 3.37
N ARG A 143 -12.37 14.99 3.57
CA ARG A 143 -11.73 15.64 4.72
C ARG A 143 -10.96 16.91 4.37
N SER A 144 -10.42 17.00 3.15
CA SER A 144 -9.55 18.10 2.74
C SER A 144 -9.63 18.40 1.25
N ARG A 145 -9.51 19.69 0.91
CA ARG A 145 -9.37 20.18 -0.46
C ARG A 145 -7.92 20.46 -0.84
N LEU A 146 -6.97 20.30 0.08
CA LEU A 146 -5.55 20.53 -0.17
C LEU A 146 -5.02 19.60 -1.27
N PRO A 147 -4.02 20.01 -2.05
CA PRO A 147 -3.41 19.16 -3.06
C PRO A 147 -2.78 17.92 -2.40
N ILE A 148 -2.92 16.77 -3.05
CA ILE A 148 -2.16 15.56 -2.73
C ILE A 148 -0.82 15.72 -3.43
N SER A 149 0.23 16.04 -2.67
CA SER A 149 1.53 16.38 -3.24
C SER A 149 2.47 15.20 -3.37
N HIS A 150 2.31 14.19 -2.50
CA HIS A 150 3.20 13.05 -2.45
C HIS A 150 2.43 11.75 -2.21
N LEU A 151 2.87 10.69 -2.87
CA LEU A 151 2.60 9.30 -2.54
C LEU A 151 3.95 8.64 -2.22
N VAL A 152 4.10 8.11 -1.02
CA VAL A 152 5.29 7.36 -0.62
C VAL A 152 4.95 5.88 -0.64
N LEU A 153 5.63 5.11 -1.49
CA LEU A 153 5.55 3.66 -1.53
C LEU A 153 6.64 3.09 -0.60
N THR A 154 6.21 2.35 0.41
CA THR A 154 7.13 1.81 1.43
C THR A 154 8.03 0.71 0.88
N HIS A 155 7.52 -0.11 -0.05
CA HIS A 155 8.27 -1.18 -0.71
C HIS A 155 7.52 -1.69 -1.96
N MET A 156 8.04 -2.77 -2.58
CA MET A 156 7.60 -3.22 -3.90
C MET A 156 6.37 -4.12 -3.95
N HIS A 157 5.86 -4.64 -2.83
CA HIS A 157 4.79 -5.65 -2.87
C HIS A 157 3.46 -5.14 -3.43
N PRO A 158 2.70 -6.01 -4.13
CA PRO A 158 1.52 -5.63 -4.90
C PRO A 158 0.45 -4.89 -4.10
N ASP A 159 0.21 -5.31 -2.87
CA ASP A 159 -0.81 -4.75 -1.97
C ASP A 159 -0.44 -3.37 -1.41
N HIS A 160 0.76 -2.86 -1.70
CA HIS A 160 1.20 -1.51 -1.36
C HIS A 160 1.26 -0.58 -2.57
N VAL A 161 1.38 -1.12 -3.82
CA VAL A 161 1.73 -0.32 -4.99
C VAL A 161 0.66 -0.22 -6.08
N PHE A 162 -0.27 -1.18 -6.21
CA PHE A 162 -1.19 -1.21 -7.36
C PHE A 162 -2.28 -0.14 -7.35
N GLY A 163 -2.53 0.52 -6.21
CA GLY A 163 -3.43 1.66 -6.11
C GLY A 163 -2.80 3.01 -6.43
N ALA A 164 -1.54 3.08 -6.84
CA ALA A 164 -0.79 4.33 -6.97
C ALA A 164 -1.31 5.27 -8.08
N GLU A 165 -1.83 4.74 -9.17
CA GLU A 165 -2.16 5.55 -10.36
C GLU A 165 -3.18 6.66 -10.12
N PRO A 166 -4.33 6.45 -9.45
CA PRO A 166 -5.28 7.52 -9.17
C PRO A 166 -4.69 8.66 -8.32
N LEU A 167 -3.75 8.34 -7.42
CA LEU A 167 -3.08 9.34 -6.61
C LEU A 167 -2.08 10.17 -7.43
N ARG A 168 -1.38 9.53 -8.37
CA ARG A 168 -0.52 10.22 -9.35
C ARG A 168 -1.36 11.09 -10.30
N GLU A 169 -2.49 10.60 -10.80
CA GLU A 169 -3.45 11.37 -11.60
C GLU A 169 -3.97 12.60 -10.82
N ALA A 170 -4.10 12.49 -9.50
CA ALA A 170 -4.47 13.60 -8.61
C ALA A 170 -3.35 14.63 -8.41
N GLY A 171 -2.15 14.41 -8.97
CA GLY A 171 -0.99 15.30 -8.91
C GLY A 171 0.08 14.93 -7.89
N ALA A 172 -0.02 13.77 -7.23
CA ALA A 172 1.00 13.31 -6.30
C ALA A 172 2.29 12.91 -7.05
N ALA A 173 3.44 13.41 -6.59
CA ALA A 173 4.73 12.83 -6.93
C ALA A 173 4.92 11.51 -6.19
N VAL A 174 5.26 10.45 -6.92
CA VAL A 174 5.47 9.11 -6.35
C VAL A 174 6.91 8.98 -5.91
N LEU A 175 7.11 8.63 -4.63
CA LEU A 175 8.42 8.45 -4.00
C LEU A 175 8.59 7.00 -3.56
N GLY A 176 9.84 6.51 -3.60
CA GLY A 176 10.19 5.18 -3.10
C GLY A 176 11.69 5.04 -2.90
N GLN A 177 12.13 3.93 -2.35
CA GLN A 177 13.53 3.60 -2.15
C GLN A 177 14.27 3.47 -3.51
N ALA A 178 15.57 3.72 -3.55
CA ALA A 178 16.38 3.79 -4.78
C ALA A 178 16.30 2.55 -5.68
N ASN A 179 16.13 1.36 -5.11
CA ASN A 179 16.00 0.11 -5.86
C ASN A 179 14.58 -0.17 -6.35
N LEU A 180 13.57 0.57 -5.86
CA LEU A 180 12.16 0.31 -6.14
C LEU A 180 11.83 0.28 -7.65
N PRO A 181 12.32 1.22 -8.50
CA PRO A 181 12.01 1.20 -9.93
C PRO A 181 12.43 -0.09 -10.61
N ARG A 182 13.64 -0.59 -10.30
CA ARG A 182 14.15 -1.83 -10.85
C ARG A 182 13.37 -3.04 -10.35
N ALA A 183 13.16 -3.13 -9.04
CA ALA A 183 12.44 -4.24 -8.43
C ALA A 183 11.01 -4.37 -8.99
N LEU A 184 10.31 -3.24 -9.16
CA LEU A 184 8.98 -3.22 -9.78
C LEU A 184 9.02 -3.63 -11.26
N SER A 185 10.02 -3.18 -12.02
CA SER A 185 10.19 -3.57 -13.42
C SER A 185 10.46 -5.06 -13.58
N ASP A 186 11.35 -5.60 -12.75
CA ASP A 186 11.77 -7.01 -12.82
C ASP A 186 10.60 -7.98 -12.48
N ARG A 187 9.64 -7.54 -11.67
CA ARG A 187 8.50 -8.36 -11.21
C ARG A 187 7.13 -7.97 -11.81
N ALA A 188 7.11 -6.98 -12.71
CA ALA A 188 5.87 -6.35 -13.20
C ALA A 188 4.85 -7.35 -13.75
N GLU A 189 5.29 -8.29 -14.60
CA GLU A 189 4.42 -9.26 -15.25
C GLU A 189 3.88 -10.29 -14.25
N ASP A 190 4.76 -10.85 -13.42
CA ASP A 190 4.41 -11.84 -12.40
C ASP A 190 3.45 -11.25 -11.37
N TYR A 191 3.72 -10.04 -10.87
CA TYR A 191 2.86 -9.35 -9.92
C TYR A 191 1.48 -9.09 -10.53
N ARG A 192 1.42 -8.56 -11.76
CA ARG A 192 0.16 -8.31 -12.43
C ARG A 192 -0.64 -9.60 -12.64
N ALA A 193 -0.01 -10.64 -13.17
CA ALA A 193 -0.69 -11.89 -13.48
C ALA A 193 -1.14 -12.64 -12.21
N SER A 194 -0.29 -12.69 -11.18
CA SER A 194 -0.62 -13.37 -9.93
C SER A 194 -1.70 -12.64 -9.14
N TYR A 195 -1.61 -11.31 -9.07
CA TYR A 195 -2.55 -10.53 -8.29
C TYR A 195 -3.94 -10.45 -8.95
N ALA A 196 -3.99 -10.29 -10.29
CA ALA A 196 -5.23 -10.36 -11.06
C ALA A 196 -5.95 -11.73 -10.88
N ARG A 197 -5.19 -12.83 -10.83
CA ARG A 197 -5.77 -14.15 -10.53
C ARG A 197 -6.34 -14.26 -9.12
N ARG A 198 -5.67 -13.66 -8.11
CA ARG A 198 -6.08 -13.71 -6.71
C ARG A 198 -7.35 -12.90 -6.46
N ILE A 199 -7.37 -11.64 -6.85
CA ILE A 199 -8.49 -10.73 -6.58
C ILE A 199 -9.57 -10.74 -7.68
N GLY A 200 -9.30 -11.40 -8.81
CA GLY A 200 -10.17 -11.42 -9.99
C GLY A 200 -9.93 -10.24 -10.92
N GLU A 201 -10.04 -10.50 -12.24
CA GLU A 201 -9.77 -9.53 -13.31
C GLU A 201 -10.63 -8.26 -13.18
N ALA A 202 -11.88 -8.40 -12.75
CA ALA A 202 -12.79 -7.26 -12.58
C ALA A 202 -12.34 -6.31 -11.45
N ALA A 203 -11.86 -6.85 -10.32
CA ALA A 203 -11.34 -6.06 -9.21
C ALA A 203 -9.99 -5.43 -9.56
N PHE A 204 -9.16 -6.16 -10.34
CA PHE A 204 -7.85 -5.71 -10.77
C PHE A 204 -7.89 -4.69 -11.92
N LEU A 205 -9.06 -4.53 -12.57
CA LEU A 205 -9.22 -3.71 -13.78
C LEU A 205 -8.70 -2.27 -13.59
N GLY A 206 -7.76 -1.88 -14.47
CA GLY A 206 -7.09 -0.58 -14.45
C GLY A 206 -5.92 -0.48 -13.47
N SER A 207 -5.62 -1.52 -12.70
CA SER A 207 -4.44 -1.56 -11.82
C SER A 207 -3.17 -1.72 -12.65
N ARG A 208 -2.16 -0.94 -12.34
CA ARG A 208 -0.84 -1.01 -12.97
C ARG A 208 0.26 -0.55 -12.02
N ILE A 209 1.47 -0.97 -12.30
CA ILE A 209 2.64 -0.50 -11.60
C ILE A 209 2.95 0.94 -12.05
N VAL A 210 3.14 1.81 -11.07
CA VAL A 210 3.57 3.19 -11.26
C VAL A 210 5.00 3.32 -10.77
N ALA A 211 5.92 3.63 -11.67
CA ALA A 211 7.31 3.88 -11.28
C ALA A 211 7.40 5.16 -10.44
N PRO A 212 8.25 5.20 -9.40
CA PRO A 212 8.54 6.42 -8.66
C PRO A 212 9.06 7.55 -9.55
N ASP A 213 8.52 8.75 -9.35
CA ASP A 213 9.02 9.97 -10.00
C ASP A 213 10.34 10.44 -9.36
N ARG A 214 10.57 10.07 -8.09
CA ARG A 214 11.77 10.37 -7.31
C ARG A 214 12.13 9.22 -6.38
N THR A 215 13.41 8.92 -6.28
CA THR A 215 13.91 7.83 -5.43
C THR A 215 14.75 8.36 -4.27
N ILE A 216 14.73 7.62 -3.16
CA ILE A 216 15.41 7.95 -1.92
C ILE A 216 16.48 6.89 -1.65
N ALA A 217 17.75 7.31 -1.60
CA ALA A 217 18.88 6.41 -1.38
C ALA A 217 19.22 6.20 0.10
N GLN A 218 18.99 7.21 0.94
CA GLN A 218 19.28 7.16 2.38
C GLN A 218 18.17 7.82 3.19
N GLN A 219 18.17 9.14 3.29
CA GLN A 219 17.19 9.91 4.04
C GLN A 219 16.79 11.15 3.26
N GLU A 220 15.53 11.51 3.38
CA GLU A 220 14.96 12.73 2.82
C GLU A 220 13.82 13.24 3.70
N ALA A 221 13.48 14.52 3.57
CA ALA A 221 12.35 15.11 4.27
C ALA A 221 11.41 15.80 3.27
N ILE A 222 10.11 15.67 3.48
CA ILE A 222 9.08 16.40 2.74
C ILE A 222 8.32 17.31 3.69
N ASP A 223 8.09 18.57 3.30
CA ASP A 223 7.37 19.57 4.09
C ASP A 223 5.96 19.80 3.52
N LEU A 224 4.95 19.42 4.27
CA LEU A 224 3.54 19.58 3.94
C LEU A 224 2.96 20.95 4.38
N GLY A 225 3.83 21.91 4.69
CA GLY A 225 3.47 23.24 5.20
C GLY A 225 3.71 23.35 6.71
N GLY A 226 4.97 23.26 7.13
CA GLY A 226 5.37 23.28 8.54
C GLY A 226 5.16 21.92 9.25
N ARG A 227 4.68 20.90 8.53
CA ARG A 227 4.65 19.51 8.99
C ARG A 227 5.60 18.69 8.14
N VAL A 228 6.69 18.27 8.75
CA VAL A 228 7.78 17.56 8.08
C VAL A 228 7.64 16.06 8.29
N LEU A 229 7.67 15.31 7.19
CA LEU A 229 7.78 13.85 7.20
C LEU A 229 9.22 13.48 6.84
N GLU A 230 9.84 12.64 7.67
CA GLU A 230 11.17 12.10 7.41
C GLU A 230 11.05 10.72 6.77
N LEU A 231 11.65 10.56 5.60
CA LEU A 231 11.69 9.33 4.84
C LEU A 231 13.07 8.72 5.02
N ARG A 232 13.12 7.43 5.38
CA ARG A 232 14.39 6.70 5.51
C ARG A 232 14.34 5.41 4.70
N ALA A 233 15.26 5.30 3.73
CA ALA A 233 15.53 4.08 3.00
C ALA A 233 16.38 3.14 3.85
N TRP A 234 16.08 1.85 3.80
CA TRP A 234 16.78 0.83 4.57
C TRP A 234 17.59 -0.09 3.66
N PRO A 235 18.64 -0.75 4.18
CA PRO A 235 19.26 -1.90 3.53
C PRO A 235 18.25 -3.02 3.33
N THR A 236 18.61 -4.03 2.52
CA THR A 236 17.76 -5.21 2.29
C THR A 236 17.35 -5.85 3.62
N ALA A 237 16.05 -5.93 3.86
CA ALA A 237 15.44 -6.43 5.08
C ALA A 237 14.22 -7.30 4.74
N HIS A 238 12.97 -6.78 4.88
CA HIS A 238 11.77 -7.47 4.39
C HIS A 238 11.85 -7.65 2.86
N THR A 239 12.24 -6.58 2.16
CA THR A 239 12.60 -6.58 0.74
C THR A 239 13.92 -5.83 0.51
N SER A 240 14.32 -5.68 -0.75
CA SER A 240 15.45 -4.81 -1.14
C SER A 240 15.06 -3.34 -1.33
N THR A 241 13.81 -2.97 -1.03
CA THR A 241 13.22 -1.66 -1.38
C THR A 241 12.55 -0.96 -0.21
N ASP A 242 12.86 -1.37 1.02
CA ASP A 242 12.17 -0.93 2.22
C ASP A 242 12.45 0.55 2.54
N LEU A 243 11.38 1.29 2.87
CA LEU A 243 11.39 2.69 3.24
C LEU A 243 10.38 2.95 4.34
N THR A 244 10.75 3.73 5.35
CA THR A 244 9.86 4.19 6.41
C THR A 244 9.57 5.68 6.31
N VAL A 245 8.41 6.10 6.86
CA VAL A 245 8.00 7.50 6.94
C VAL A 245 7.72 7.85 8.40
N PHE A 246 8.45 8.82 8.94
CA PHE A 246 8.27 9.28 10.31
C PHE A 246 7.68 10.70 10.34
N ASP A 247 6.46 10.81 10.88
CA ASP A 247 5.85 12.10 11.17
C ASP A 247 6.21 12.54 12.60
N ARG A 248 7.21 13.40 12.72
CA ARG A 248 7.68 13.91 14.03
C ARG A 248 6.61 14.70 14.78
N THR A 249 5.67 15.32 14.07
CA THR A 249 4.60 16.12 14.70
C THR A 249 3.65 15.25 15.51
N SER A 250 3.29 14.08 15.00
CA SER A 250 2.43 13.12 15.69
C SER A 250 3.20 12.05 16.48
N GLY A 251 4.49 11.87 16.19
CA GLY A 251 5.30 10.78 16.72
C GLY A 251 4.97 9.43 16.10
N ILE A 252 4.34 9.39 14.93
CA ILE A 252 3.92 8.16 14.26
C ILE A 252 4.94 7.77 13.18
N LEU A 253 5.46 6.54 13.27
CA LEU A 253 6.29 5.89 12.28
C LEU A 253 5.44 4.95 11.42
N PHE A 254 5.40 5.18 10.11
CA PHE A 254 4.86 4.21 9.15
C PHE A 254 6.00 3.27 8.75
N ALA A 255 5.90 2.03 9.16
CA ALA A 255 6.97 1.04 9.00
C ALA A 255 6.87 0.25 7.69
N GLY A 256 5.71 0.28 7.01
CA GLY A 256 5.43 -0.70 5.97
C GLY A 256 5.62 -2.12 6.51
N ASP A 257 6.05 -3.02 5.68
CA ASP A 257 6.25 -4.43 6.02
C ASP A 257 7.56 -4.75 6.75
N LEU A 258 8.29 -3.70 7.18
CA LEU A 258 9.31 -3.88 8.21
C LEU A 258 8.70 -4.26 9.56
N LEU A 259 7.37 -4.11 9.71
CA LEU A 259 6.62 -4.55 10.89
C LEU A 259 5.31 -5.22 10.51
N PHE A 260 5.07 -6.41 11.06
CA PHE A 260 3.83 -7.17 10.99
C PHE A 260 3.23 -7.34 12.39
N ASP A 261 1.88 -7.25 12.50
CA ASP A 261 1.13 -7.59 13.69
C ASP A 261 0.08 -8.65 13.37
N ARG A 262 0.09 -9.78 14.09
CA ARG A 262 -0.83 -10.93 13.95
C ARG A 262 -0.77 -11.68 12.61
N HIS A 263 -0.34 -11.05 11.54
CA HIS A 263 -0.10 -11.65 10.23
C HIS A 263 1.33 -12.20 10.23
N ALA A 264 1.54 -13.45 9.80
CA ALA A 264 2.89 -13.99 9.63
C ALA A 264 3.66 -13.11 8.64
N PRO A 265 4.90 -12.73 8.96
CA PRO A 265 5.69 -11.92 8.04
C PRO A 265 6.03 -12.68 6.77
N ALA A 266 6.31 -11.95 5.68
CA ALA A 266 6.87 -12.49 4.46
C ALA A 266 8.35 -12.08 4.35
N LEU A 267 9.26 -13.03 4.16
CA LEU A 267 10.69 -12.78 3.99
C LEU A 267 11.05 -12.84 2.49
N ASP A 268 11.17 -11.68 1.85
CA ASP A 268 11.53 -11.52 0.44
C ASP A 268 12.82 -10.69 0.27
N GLY A 269 13.65 -10.67 1.30
CA GLY A 269 14.91 -9.93 1.34
C GLY A 269 16.00 -10.67 2.06
N SER A 270 16.34 -10.24 3.29
CA SER A 270 17.39 -10.83 4.11
C SER A 270 16.92 -10.96 5.56
N LEU A 271 17.00 -12.17 6.12
CA LEU A 271 16.66 -12.46 7.51
C LEU A 271 17.56 -11.67 8.48
N ARG A 272 18.88 -11.76 8.26
CA ARG A 272 19.88 -11.06 9.09
C ARG A 272 19.79 -9.53 8.91
N GLY A 273 19.58 -9.09 7.67
CA GLY A 273 19.35 -7.69 7.35
C GLY A 273 18.11 -7.14 8.05
N TRP A 274 17.02 -7.91 8.09
CA TRP A 274 15.79 -7.49 8.76
C TRP A 274 15.96 -7.38 10.27
N LEU A 275 16.65 -8.34 10.93
CA LEU A 275 16.98 -8.24 12.33
C LEU A 275 17.82 -6.98 12.66
N ALA A 276 18.81 -6.66 11.80
CA ALA A 276 19.63 -5.46 11.96
C ALA A 276 18.80 -4.18 11.79
N VAL A 277 18.00 -4.08 10.73
CA VAL A 277 17.12 -2.93 10.47
C VAL A 277 16.09 -2.75 11.60
N LEU A 278 15.48 -3.83 12.07
CA LEU A 278 14.52 -3.76 13.19
C LEU A 278 15.16 -3.23 14.46
N SER A 279 16.44 -3.59 14.72
CA SER A 279 17.21 -3.05 15.85
C SER A 279 17.43 -1.53 15.70
N GLU A 280 17.86 -1.06 14.53
CA GLU A 280 18.09 0.37 14.28
C GLU A 280 16.77 1.18 14.31
N MET A 281 15.65 0.61 13.83
CA MET A 281 14.35 1.27 13.87
C MET A 281 13.90 1.61 15.29
N LYS A 282 14.25 0.78 16.28
CA LYS A 282 13.91 1.04 17.69
C LYS A 282 14.52 2.33 18.22
N ASP A 283 15.63 2.77 17.66
CA ASP A 283 16.36 3.98 18.07
C ASP A 283 15.83 5.26 17.39
N LEU A 284 14.82 5.17 16.52
CA LEU A 284 14.22 6.35 15.84
C LEU A 284 13.46 7.28 16.79
N GLY A 285 13.18 6.85 18.03
CA GLY A 285 12.48 7.67 19.03
C GLY A 285 10.99 7.89 18.74
N ALA A 286 10.38 7.10 17.86
CA ALA A 286 8.93 7.14 17.62
C ALA A 286 8.20 6.45 18.80
N PRO A 287 7.15 7.05 19.39
CA PRO A 287 6.35 6.36 20.42
C PRO A 287 5.27 5.45 19.83
N LYS A 288 4.91 5.61 18.57
CA LYS A 288 3.86 4.85 17.89
C LYS A 288 4.30 4.41 16.51
N VAL A 289 3.77 3.28 16.07
CA VAL A 289 4.09 2.70 14.75
C VAL A 289 2.83 2.19 14.05
N VAL A 290 2.79 2.35 12.73
CA VAL A 290 1.83 1.75 11.81
C VAL A 290 2.55 0.59 11.12
N PRO A 291 2.16 -0.67 11.36
CA PRO A 291 2.70 -1.82 10.62
C PRO A 291 2.07 -1.89 9.23
N GLY A 292 2.70 -2.61 8.30
CA GLY A 292 2.12 -2.87 6.98
C GLY A 292 0.87 -3.75 7.05
N HIS A 293 0.84 -4.68 8.00
CA HIS A 293 -0.30 -5.59 8.23
C HIS A 293 -0.64 -5.69 9.71
N GLY A 294 -1.94 -5.84 10.02
CA GLY A 294 -2.43 -6.08 11.38
C GLY A 294 -3.08 -4.87 12.03
N GLY A 295 -2.76 -4.58 13.28
CA GLY A 295 -3.38 -3.47 14.02
C GLY A 295 -2.95 -2.12 13.47
N PRO A 296 -3.84 -1.11 13.32
CA PRO A 296 -3.47 0.07 12.56
C PRO A 296 -2.47 0.98 13.29
N LEU A 297 -2.41 0.94 14.63
CA LEU A 297 -1.50 1.78 15.42
C LEU A 297 -1.10 1.05 16.70
N LEU A 298 0.20 0.90 16.90
CA LEU A 298 0.79 0.14 17.99
C LEU A 298 1.79 0.98 18.79
N ASP A 299 2.08 0.55 20.03
CA ASP A 299 3.14 1.13 20.86
C ASP A 299 4.51 0.67 20.34
N TRP A 300 5.41 1.62 20.12
CA TRP A 300 6.76 1.36 19.68
C TRP A 300 7.78 1.73 20.77
N PRO A 301 8.84 0.95 20.98
CA PRO A 301 9.30 -0.21 20.20
C PRO A 301 8.70 -1.58 20.61
N GLN A 302 7.75 -1.64 21.54
CA GLN A 302 7.21 -2.88 22.09
C GLN A 302 6.58 -3.79 21.01
N ALA A 303 5.95 -3.19 19.99
CA ALA A 303 5.34 -3.92 18.88
C ALA A 303 6.34 -4.74 18.04
N ALA A 304 7.64 -4.45 18.14
CA ALA A 304 8.68 -5.21 17.44
C ALA A 304 8.90 -6.61 18.02
N ALA A 305 8.62 -6.81 19.31
CA ALA A 305 9.03 -8.02 20.03
C ALA A 305 8.49 -9.33 19.45
N PRO A 306 7.22 -9.46 19.01
CA PRO A 306 6.74 -10.69 18.38
C PRO A 306 7.46 -11.00 17.07
N LEU A 307 7.64 -9.99 16.20
CA LEU A 307 8.34 -10.16 14.93
C LEU A 307 9.81 -10.51 15.14
N GLU A 308 10.52 -9.79 16.02
CA GLU A 308 11.92 -10.09 16.34
C GLU A 308 12.09 -11.51 16.86
N ARG A 309 11.20 -11.98 17.74
CA ARG A 309 11.20 -13.36 18.22
C ARG A 309 11.06 -14.35 17.07
N TYR A 310 10.10 -14.13 16.17
CA TYR A 310 9.89 -14.99 15.01
C TYR A 310 11.14 -15.05 14.11
N LEU A 311 11.72 -13.90 13.76
CA LEU A 311 12.93 -13.85 12.93
C LEU A 311 14.12 -14.53 13.58
N ARG A 312 14.32 -14.38 14.92
CA ARG A 312 15.37 -15.09 15.67
C ARG A 312 15.15 -16.60 15.74
N ILE A 313 13.89 -17.04 15.80
CA ILE A 313 13.57 -18.47 15.74
C ILE A 313 13.88 -19.01 14.34
N LEU A 314 13.52 -18.30 13.28
CA LEU A 314 13.94 -18.68 11.92
C LEU A 314 15.46 -18.81 11.81
N GLU A 315 16.21 -17.84 12.34
CA GLU A 315 17.67 -17.85 12.31
C GLU A 315 18.25 -19.05 13.08
N SER A 316 17.79 -19.28 14.32
CA SER A 316 18.31 -20.36 15.16
C SER A 316 17.95 -21.74 14.65
N ASP A 317 16.70 -21.93 14.19
CA ASP A 317 16.24 -23.20 13.66
C ASP A 317 16.92 -23.53 12.33
N THR A 318 17.12 -22.52 11.47
CA THR A 318 17.85 -22.67 10.20
C THR A 318 19.31 -23.08 10.46
N LYS A 319 20.00 -22.40 11.40
CA LYS A 319 21.36 -22.77 11.78
C LYS A 319 21.41 -24.23 12.26
N LYS A 320 20.48 -24.60 13.13
CA LYS A 320 20.41 -25.98 13.63
C LYS A 320 20.16 -26.99 12.49
N ALA A 321 19.24 -26.71 11.56
CA ALA A 321 18.95 -27.58 10.42
C ALA A 321 20.18 -27.79 9.53
N LEU A 322 20.96 -26.73 9.27
CA LEU A 322 22.21 -26.77 8.54
C LEU A 322 23.29 -27.57 9.29
N ASP A 323 23.48 -27.33 10.60
CA ASP A 323 24.43 -28.06 11.45
C ASP A 323 24.07 -29.56 11.51
N ASP A 324 22.80 -29.93 11.51
CA ASP A 324 22.29 -31.30 11.48
C ASP A 324 22.34 -31.93 10.07
N GLY A 325 22.70 -31.16 9.02
CA GLY A 325 22.80 -31.63 7.64
C GLY A 325 21.48 -31.94 6.97
N LEU A 326 20.37 -31.32 7.42
CA LEU A 326 19.04 -31.51 6.83
C LEU A 326 19.00 -30.88 5.44
N ALA A 327 18.43 -31.59 4.46
CA ALA A 327 18.14 -31.01 3.16
C ALA A 327 16.99 -29.98 3.29
N LEU A 328 16.91 -29.01 2.34
CA LEU A 328 15.92 -27.93 2.35
C LEU A 328 14.47 -28.41 2.60
N GLY A 329 14.06 -29.53 1.97
CA GLY A 329 12.72 -30.08 2.14
C GLY A 329 12.46 -30.55 3.59
N GLU A 330 13.44 -31.20 4.23
CA GLU A 330 13.34 -31.62 5.64
C GLU A 330 13.42 -30.45 6.60
N ALA A 331 14.28 -29.46 6.29
CA ALA A 331 14.43 -28.24 7.04
C ALA A 331 13.12 -27.42 7.12
N ASN A 332 12.38 -27.33 6.00
CA ASN A 332 11.11 -26.63 5.94
C ASN A 332 10.02 -27.20 6.90
N GLU A 333 10.12 -28.47 7.26
CA GLU A 333 9.17 -29.13 8.18
C GLU A 333 9.45 -28.75 9.65
N VAL A 334 10.65 -28.23 9.96
CA VAL A 334 11.07 -27.99 11.35
C VAL A 334 11.31 -26.50 11.66
N ILE A 335 11.77 -25.71 10.68
CA ILE A 335 12.11 -24.30 10.86
C ILE A 335 10.86 -23.48 11.19
N GLY A 336 10.93 -22.71 12.28
CA GLY A 336 9.88 -21.78 12.72
C GLY A 336 8.65 -22.43 13.35
N GLN A 337 8.57 -23.76 13.47
CA GLN A 337 7.35 -24.47 13.90
C GLN A 337 6.91 -24.13 15.33
N SER A 338 7.80 -23.68 16.19
CA SER A 338 7.47 -23.22 17.55
C SER A 338 6.61 -21.94 17.57
N GLU A 339 6.51 -21.23 16.46
CA GLU A 339 5.65 -20.06 16.26
C GLU A 339 4.28 -20.39 15.66
N SER A 340 4.04 -21.65 15.28
CA SER A 340 2.74 -22.11 14.80
C SER A 340 1.64 -21.75 15.81
N GLY A 341 0.50 -21.28 15.30
CA GLY A 341 -0.63 -20.82 16.11
C GLY A 341 -0.49 -19.41 16.74
N ARG A 342 0.67 -18.76 16.65
CA ARG A 342 0.86 -17.37 17.09
C ARG A 342 0.54 -16.35 16.01
N TRP A 343 0.58 -16.77 14.74
CA TRP A 343 0.44 -15.94 13.56
C TRP A 343 -0.69 -16.44 12.66
N ARG A 344 -1.48 -15.53 12.13
CA ARG A 344 -2.40 -15.83 11.04
C ARG A 344 -1.61 -16.03 9.75
N LEU A 345 -2.09 -16.90 8.88
CA LEU A 345 -1.43 -17.28 7.62
C LEU A 345 -0.06 -17.95 7.81
N PHE A 346 0.21 -18.50 9.00
CA PHE A 346 1.47 -19.17 9.32
C PHE A 346 1.78 -20.32 8.35
N ASP A 347 0.84 -21.21 8.14
CA ASP A 347 1.02 -22.43 7.32
C ASP A 347 1.30 -22.08 5.84
N LEU A 348 0.90 -20.89 5.40
CA LEU A 348 1.16 -20.40 4.05
C LEU A 348 2.54 -19.75 3.94
N LEU A 349 2.92 -18.92 4.90
CA LEU A 349 4.08 -18.04 4.80
C LEU A 349 5.34 -18.63 5.43
N ASN A 350 5.21 -19.41 6.51
CA ASN A 350 6.37 -19.99 7.19
C ASN A 350 7.23 -20.91 6.30
N PRO A 351 6.69 -21.78 5.42
CA PRO A 351 7.51 -22.58 4.53
C PRO A 351 8.33 -21.74 3.53
N GLN A 352 7.78 -20.61 3.08
CA GLN A 352 8.48 -19.68 2.20
C GLN A 352 9.60 -18.97 2.97
N ASN A 353 9.32 -18.52 4.19
CA ASN A 353 10.30 -17.88 5.07
C ASN A 353 11.43 -18.84 5.46
N ALA A 354 11.09 -20.09 5.77
CA ALA A 354 12.07 -21.13 6.05
C ALA A 354 13.00 -21.41 4.85
N THR A 355 12.42 -21.46 3.64
CA THR A 355 13.18 -21.59 2.39
C THR A 355 14.13 -20.41 2.18
N ALA A 356 13.65 -19.18 2.37
CA ALA A 356 14.46 -17.97 2.22
C ALA A 356 15.59 -17.93 3.24
N ALA A 357 15.29 -18.20 4.51
CA ALA A 357 16.27 -18.25 5.59
C ALA A 357 17.34 -19.34 5.35
N TYR A 358 16.93 -20.54 4.95
CA TYR A 358 17.85 -21.63 4.65
C TYR A 358 18.78 -21.27 3.49
N THR A 359 18.24 -20.74 2.40
CA THR A 359 19.02 -20.35 1.22
C THR A 359 20.01 -19.22 1.54
N GLU A 360 19.61 -18.23 2.37
CA GLU A 360 20.52 -17.15 2.79
C GLU A 360 21.68 -17.71 3.64
N MET A 361 21.39 -18.61 4.59
CA MET A 361 22.38 -19.06 5.57
C MET A 361 23.25 -20.23 5.11
N GLU A 362 22.82 -21.00 4.10
CA GLU A 362 23.61 -22.09 3.51
C GLU A 362 24.95 -21.60 2.93
N TRP A 363 24.96 -20.36 2.39
CA TRP A 363 26.13 -19.78 1.73
C TRP A 363 26.93 -18.80 2.59
N ASP A 364 26.41 -18.45 3.75
CA ASP A 364 27.03 -17.51 4.70
C ASP A 364 26.85 -18.06 6.14
N PRO A 365 27.62 -19.12 6.53
CA PRO A 365 27.47 -19.81 7.79
C PRO A 365 27.97 -18.99 9.02
#